data_a4d69d096d4ca2a7f8ae97a26341e67e
#
_entry.id   a4d69d096d4ca2a7f8ae97a26341e67e
#
_cell.length_a   1.000
_cell.length_b   1.000
_cell.length_c   1.000
_cell.angle_alpha   90.00
_cell.angle_beta   90.00
_cell.angle_gamma   90.00
#
_symmetry.space_group_name_H-M   'P 1'
#
loop_
_entity.id
_entity.type
_entity.pdbx_description
1 polymer ?
#
loop_
_entity_poly.entity_id
_entity_poly.type
_entity_poly.pdbx_seq_one_letter_code
_entity_poly.pdbx_strand_id
1 'polypeptide(L)'
;MRRRLLGAAAVLATILASASAAHAVTFGAPDGDDHPAVGGLVADQAYSDGTWTYCSGSLVSPTVFLTAAHCGEDGSRVRVTFSSVYHDGDPVYAGTFHANPAYGGGESDPHDVAVVVLDQAVAGITPVRLPAAHSLSSLRQGTRITAVGYGAYEVTGGKGGGHRYLYDDVRQAGTGTLRSVTRSWLRISENPATGDAGGCFGDSGGPNFLAGTDIEAATTITGDAVCRSTNTAYRLDTTSARDFLGQYLALP
;
A
#
# COMPACT_ATOMS: atom_id res chain seq x y z
N MET A 1 -62.76 44.31 11.88
CA MET A 1 -61.30 44.41 11.60
C MET A 1 -60.60 43.15 12.13
N ARG A 2 -60.26 42.19 11.30
CA ARG A 2 -59.54 40.95 11.67
C ARG A 2 -58.11 41.06 11.15
N ARG A 3 -57.14 41.18 12.05
CA ARG A 3 -55.69 41.16 11.74
C ARG A 3 -55.26 39.68 11.55
N ARG A 4 -54.76 39.34 10.34
CA ARG A 4 -54.07 38.07 10.04
C ARG A 4 -52.61 38.23 10.40
N LEU A 5 -52.15 37.42 11.33
CA LEU A 5 -50.72 37.25 11.65
C LEU A 5 -50.14 36.23 10.64
N LEU A 6 -49.21 36.65 9.79
CA LEU A 6 -48.42 35.80 8.94
C LEU A 6 -47.18 35.35 9.77
N GLY A 7 -47.17 34.05 10.10
CA GLY A 7 -45.99 33.43 10.69
C GLY A 7 -44.97 33.09 9.59
N ALA A 8 -43.79 33.64 9.65
CA ALA A 8 -42.68 33.28 8.83
C ALA A 8 -41.97 32.04 9.45
N ALA A 9 -42.02 30.90 8.79
CA ALA A 9 -41.25 29.71 9.14
C ALA A 9 -39.83 29.87 8.56
N ALA A 10 -38.84 30.04 9.42
CA ALA A 10 -37.41 30.00 9.03
C ALA A 10 -36.98 28.56 8.88
N VAL A 11 -36.67 28.12 7.66
CA VAL A 11 -36.05 26.81 7.38
C VAL A 11 -34.55 26.97 7.64
N LEU A 12 -34.09 26.34 8.71
CA LEU A 12 -32.66 26.24 9.04
C LEU A 12 -32.07 25.10 8.18
N ALA A 13 -31.38 25.47 7.10
CA ALA A 13 -30.60 24.52 6.30
C ALA A 13 -29.29 24.20 7.04
N THR A 14 -29.23 23.03 7.66
CA THR A 14 -27.99 22.46 8.18
C THR A 14 -27.11 22.00 7.02
N ILE A 15 -26.06 22.78 6.71
CA ILE A 15 -24.98 22.36 5.82
C ILE A 15 -24.15 21.33 6.58
N LEU A 16 -24.33 20.04 6.28
CA LEU A 16 -23.37 19.01 6.67
C LEU A 16 -22.10 19.27 5.85
N ALA A 17 -21.09 19.86 6.49
CA ALA A 17 -19.75 19.84 5.96
C ALA A 17 -19.25 18.40 5.97
N SER A 18 -19.19 17.77 4.79
CA SER A 18 -18.49 16.50 4.61
C SER A 18 -17.02 16.80 4.88
N ALA A 19 -16.50 16.36 6.03
CA ALA A 19 -15.06 16.31 6.24
C ALA A 19 -14.51 15.35 5.18
N SER A 20 -13.75 15.85 4.22
CA SER A 20 -12.97 15.02 3.32
C SER A 20 -12.00 14.25 4.20
N ALA A 21 -12.15 12.93 4.27
CA ALA A 21 -11.18 12.07 4.93
C ALA A 21 -9.83 12.25 4.22
N ALA A 22 -8.77 12.45 4.98
CA ALA A 22 -7.41 12.43 4.47
C ALA A 22 -7.08 11.00 3.99
N HIS A 23 -6.30 10.87 2.93
CA HIS A 23 -6.10 9.60 2.21
C HIS A 23 -4.61 9.29 2.04
N ALA A 24 -4.09 8.12 2.51
CA ALA A 24 -2.68 7.73 2.42
C ALA A 24 -2.28 7.13 1.08
N VAL A 25 -3.07 6.32 0.44
CA VAL A 25 -2.95 6.02 -1.00
C VAL A 25 -3.51 7.24 -1.73
N THR A 26 -2.73 7.90 -2.59
CA THR A 26 -3.19 9.14 -3.25
C THR A 26 -4.51 8.90 -3.98
N PHE A 27 -5.50 9.73 -3.66
CA PHE A 27 -6.89 9.61 -4.14
C PHE A 27 -7.63 8.33 -3.71
N GLY A 28 -7.07 7.58 -2.74
CA GLY A 28 -7.69 6.42 -2.12
C GLY A 28 -8.67 6.78 -0.99
N ALA A 29 -8.92 5.82 -0.12
CA ALA A 29 -9.75 5.97 1.09
C ALA A 29 -9.14 5.17 2.25
N PRO A 30 -9.40 5.55 3.52
CA PRO A 30 -9.06 4.72 4.66
C PRO A 30 -9.57 3.30 4.46
N ASP A 31 -8.68 2.32 4.62
CA ASP A 31 -8.97 0.90 4.40
C ASP A 31 -9.83 0.28 5.51
N GLY A 32 -9.73 0.85 6.72
CA GLY A 32 -10.38 0.25 7.89
C GLY A 32 -9.90 -1.20 8.08
N ASP A 33 -10.85 -2.13 8.09
CA ASP A 33 -10.58 -3.57 8.27
C ASP A 33 -10.78 -4.40 6.99
N ASP A 34 -10.80 -3.76 5.81
CA ASP A 34 -11.04 -4.48 4.54
C ASP A 34 -9.85 -5.36 4.13
N HIS A 35 -8.61 -4.92 4.45
CA HIS A 35 -7.39 -5.67 4.16
C HIS A 35 -6.52 -5.88 5.41
N PRO A 36 -6.97 -6.65 6.43
CA PRO A 36 -6.28 -6.78 7.72
C PRO A 36 -4.90 -7.43 7.62
N ALA A 37 -4.60 -8.14 6.54
CA ALA A 37 -3.30 -8.75 6.30
C ALA A 37 -2.25 -7.76 5.75
N VAL A 38 -2.64 -6.53 5.43
CA VAL A 38 -1.69 -5.49 5.02
C VAL A 38 -1.15 -4.78 6.25
N GLY A 39 0.17 -4.70 6.34
CA GLY A 39 0.88 -4.10 7.46
C GLY A 39 1.86 -3.01 7.04
N GLY A 40 2.36 -2.28 8.04
CA GLY A 40 3.41 -1.28 7.88
C GLY A 40 4.69 -1.67 8.63
N LEU A 41 5.85 -1.39 8.04
CA LEU A 41 7.13 -1.42 8.74
C LEU A 41 7.24 -0.17 9.61
N VAL A 42 7.52 -0.36 10.92
CA VAL A 42 7.52 0.68 11.94
C VAL A 42 8.95 1.07 12.32
N ALA A 43 9.28 2.34 12.23
CA ALA A 43 10.57 2.90 12.62
C ALA A 43 10.79 2.82 14.15
N ASP A 44 12.05 2.84 14.57
CA ASP A 44 12.41 2.82 16.00
C ASP A 44 12.09 4.13 16.73
N GLN A 45 11.97 5.21 15.97
CA GLN A 45 11.63 6.55 16.46
C GLN A 45 10.68 7.23 15.46
N ALA A 46 9.77 8.05 15.98
CA ALA A 46 8.91 8.86 15.14
C ALA A 46 9.72 9.77 14.20
N TYR A 47 9.24 9.94 12.99
CA TYR A 47 9.74 10.96 12.07
C TYR A 47 9.40 12.38 12.56
N SER A 48 10.00 13.37 11.93
CA SER A 48 9.82 14.78 12.32
C SER A 48 8.39 15.31 12.16
N ASP A 49 7.55 14.63 11.41
CA ASP A 49 6.12 14.90 11.24
C ASP A 49 5.23 14.14 12.24
N GLY A 50 5.84 13.31 13.10
CA GLY A 50 5.19 12.53 14.14
C GLY A 50 4.74 11.14 13.67
N THR A 51 4.97 10.76 12.41
CA THR A 51 4.62 9.43 11.88
C THR A 51 5.71 8.38 12.17
N TRP A 52 5.34 7.10 12.02
CA TRP A 52 6.19 5.96 12.38
C TRP A 52 6.39 4.97 11.24
N THR A 53 5.41 4.83 10.33
CA THR A 53 5.50 3.86 9.26
C THR A 53 6.36 4.40 8.10
N TYR A 54 7.18 3.53 7.49
CA TYR A 54 8.08 3.95 6.42
C TYR A 54 7.98 3.13 5.14
N CYS A 55 7.47 1.90 5.25
CA CYS A 55 7.18 1.00 4.15
C CYS A 55 5.95 0.17 4.50
N SER A 56 5.36 -0.42 3.49
CA SER A 56 4.20 -1.29 3.60
C SER A 56 4.52 -2.73 3.24
N GLY A 57 3.57 -3.64 3.41
CA GLY A 57 3.71 -5.04 3.01
C GLY A 57 2.49 -5.85 3.34
N SER A 58 2.57 -7.17 3.18
CA SER A 58 1.46 -8.09 3.41
C SER A 58 1.89 -9.36 4.14
N LEU A 59 1.00 -9.90 4.98
CA LEU A 59 1.17 -11.22 5.58
C LEU A 59 0.85 -12.29 4.52
N VAL A 60 1.85 -13.07 4.10
CA VAL A 60 1.71 -14.13 3.07
C VAL A 60 1.74 -15.55 3.66
N SER A 61 2.14 -15.67 4.93
CA SER A 61 1.95 -16.86 5.77
C SER A 61 1.85 -16.42 7.23
N PRO A 62 1.46 -17.26 8.20
CA PRO A 62 1.35 -16.83 9.59
C PRO A 62 2.61 -16.18 10.19
N THR A 63 3.79 -16.44 9.61
CA THR A 63 5.09 -15.94 10.09
C THR A 63 5.92 -15.24 9.02
N VAL A 64 5.38 -15.03 7.82
CA VAL A 64 6.12 -14.36 6.73
C VAL A 64 5.36 -13.14 6.25
N PHE A 65 6.00 -12.00 6.37
CA PHE A 65 5.52 -10.71 5.87
C PHE A 65 6.33 -10.34 4.63
N LEU A 66 5.65 -10.12 3.50
CA LEU A 66 6.23 -9.76 2.21
C LEU A 66 6.35 -8.24 2.11
N THR A 67 7.48 -7.75 1.60
CA THR A 67 7.74 -6.31 1.37
C THR A 67 8.78 -6.13 0.24
N ALA A 68 9.26 -4.91 0.02
CA ALA A 68 10.31 -4.61 -0.97
C ALA A 68 11.72 -4.69 -0.35
N ALA A 69 12.72 -5.09 -1.16
CA ALA A 69 14.09 -5.21 -0.68
C ALA A 69 14.70 -3.85 -0.30
N HIS A 70 14.32 -2.77 -0.99
CA HIS A 70 14.80 -1.43 -0.66
C HIS A 70 14.27 -0.87 0.67
N CYS A 71 13.33 -1.56 1.34
CA CYS A 71 12.77 -1.13 2.62
C CYS A 71 13.64 -1.47 3.84
N GLY A 72 14.70 -2.26 3.69
CA GLY A 72 15.55 -2.62 4.83
C GLY A 72 16.89 -3.22 4.42
N GLU A 73 17.68 -3.57 5.41
CA GLU A 73 18.97 -4.24 5.24
C GLU A 73 18.82 -5.72 5.58
N ASP A 74 19.45 -6.59 4.79
CA ASP A 74 19.43 -8.03 5.03
C ASP A 74 19.99 -8.38 6.42
N GLY A 75 19.29 -9.23 7.16
CA GLY A 75 19.61 -9.61 8.53
C GLY A 75 19.21 -8.59 9.60
N SER A 76 18.70 -7.41 9.25
CA SER A 76 18.27 -6.41 10.23
C SER A 76 17.02 -6.85 11.02
N ARG A 77 16.87 -6.33 12.23
CA ARG A 77 15.67 -6.49 13.05
C ARG A 77 14.69 -5.37 12.72
N VAL A 78 13.45 -5.74 12.44
CA VAL A 78 12.39 -4.80 12.10
C VAL A 78 11.12 -5.11 12.88
N ARG A 79 10.19 -4.17 12.88
CA ARG A 79 8.87 -4.29 13.51
C ARG A 79 7.79 -4.06 12.46
N VAL A 80 6.74 -4.87 12.52
CA VAL A 80 5.58 -4.82 11.62
C VAL A 80 4.32 -4.57 12.44
N THR A 81 3.50 -3.62 12.03
CA THR A 81 2.14 -3.43 12.56
C THR A 81 1.09 -3.87 11.55
N PHE A 82 -0.07 -4.32 12.05
CA PHE A 82 -1.28 -4.58 11.26
C PHE A 82 -2.45 -3.67 11.69
N SER A 83 -2.22 -2.71 12.58
CA SER A 83 -3.23 -1.72 12.98
C SER A 83 -3.66 -0.89 11.77
N SER A 84 -4.95 -0.75 11.52
CA SER A 84 -5.45 0.08 10.40
C SER A 84 -5.12 1.56 10.57
N VAL A 85 -4.95 2.00 11.82
CA VAL A 85 -4.34 3.28 12.21
C VAL A 85 -3.30 2.96 13.27
N TYR A 86 -2.04 3.29 13.00
CA TYR A 86 -0.97 3.00 13.96
C TYR A 86 -0.70 4.20 14.88
N HIS A 87 -0.62 3.91 16.17
CA HIS A 87 -0.18 4.85 17.19
C HIS A 87 0.98 4.24 17.99
N ASP A 88 1.84 5.09 18.54
CA ASP A 88 2.91 4.61 19.42
C ASP A 88 2.35 3.76 20.57
N GLY A 89 2.91 2.57 20.74
CA GLY A 89 2.46 1.60 21.72
C GLY A 89 1.44 0.58 21.21
N ASP A 90 0.94 0.72 19.99
CA ASP A 90 0.09 -0.31 19.37
C ASP A 90 0.86 -1.62 19.14
N PRO A 91 0.17 -2.77 19.02
CA PRO A 91 0.81 -4.06 18.81
C PRO A 91 1.72 -4.08 17.58
N VAL A 92 2.94 -4.58 17.75
CA VAL A 92 3.90 -4.83 16.68
C VAL A 92 4.46 -6.24 16.77
N TYR A 93 4.81 -6.79 15.64
CA TYR A 93 5.47 -8.09 15.47
C TYR A 93 6.92 -7.86 15.07
N ALA A 94 7.87 -8.33 15.91
CA ALA A 94 9.28 -8.28 15.58
C ALA A 94 9.65 -9.44 14.64
N GLY A 95 10.64 -9.19 13.77
CA GLY A 95 11.13 -10.21 12.85
C GLY A 95 12.50 -9.85 12.28
N THR A 96 13.05 -10.76 11.48
CA THR A 96 14.30 -10.56 10.75
C THR A 96 13.99 -10.29 9.29
N PHE A 97 14.54 -9.22 8.76
CA PHE A 97 14.41 -8.82 7.36
C PHE A 97 15.36 -9.66 6.47
N HIS A 98 14.85 -10.20 5.38
CA HIS A 98 15.62 -10.95 4.41
C HIS A 98 15.37 -10.38 3.02
N ALA A 99 16.35 -9.64 2.51
CA ALA A 99 16.31 -9.12 1.14
C ALA A 99 16.64 -10.22 0.13
N ASN A 100 16.06 -10.14 -1.08
CA ASN A 100 16.52 -10.99 -2.18
C ASN A 100 18.00 -10.69 -2.45
N PRO A 101 18.91 -11.70 -2.39
CA PRO A 101 20.35 -11.47 -2.56
C PRO A 101 20.75 -10.96 -3.96
N ALA A 102 19.84 -11.07 -4.94
CA ALA A 102 20.02 -10.53 -6.27
C ALA A 102 19.50 -9.08 -6.42
N TYR A 103 18.97 -8.46 -5.35
CA TYR A 103 18.49 -7.08 -5.37
C TYR A 103 19.55 -6.13 -5.91
N GLY A 104 19.13 -5.19 -6.77
CA GLY A 104 20.03 -4.27 -7.47
C GLY A 104 20.61 -4.81 -8.77
N GLY A 105 20.18 -5.98 -9.23
CA GLY A 105 20.69 -6.67 -10.43
C GLY A 105 20.39 -6.02 -11.78
N GLY A 106 19.67 -4.90 -11.80
CA GLY A 106 19.43 -4.09 -12.99
C GLY A 106 17.93 -3.78 -13.26
N GLU A 107 17.67 -2.84 -14.16
CA GLU A 107 16.32 -2.30 -14.40
C GLU A 107 15.33 -3.31 -15.01
N SER A 108 15.82 -4.31 -15.73
CA SER A 108 14.96 -5.32 -16.38
C SER A 108 14.36 -6.31 -15.40
N ASP A 109 15.06 -6.62 -14.31
CA ASP A 109 14.62 -7.41 -13.16
C ASP A 109 15.43 -6.96 -11.92
N PRO A 110 14.91 -6.02 -11.13
CA PRO A 110 15.64 -5.47 -9.99
C PRO A 110 15.70 -6.43 -8.80
N HIS A 111 14.94 -7.52 -8.81
CA HIS A 111 14.79 -8.43 -7.68
C HIS A 111 14.39 -7.72 -6.37
N ASP A 112 13.62 -6.64 -6.50
CA ASP A 112 13.24 -5.78 -5.37
C ASP A 112 12.05 -6.40 -4.60
N VAL A 113 12.36 -7.46 -3.89
CA VAL A 113 11.44 -8.22 -3.05
C VAL A 113 12.19 -8.71 -1.81
N ALA A 114 11.56 -8.63 -0.65
CA ALA A 114 12.06 -9.08 0.63
C ALA A 114 10.96 -9.75 1.45
N VAL A 115 11.34 -10.49 2.46
CA VAL A 115 10.44 -10.97 3.48
C VAL A 115 10.94 -10.60 4.87
N VAL A 116 10.01 -10.41 5.80
CA VAL A 116 10.31 -10.40 7.24
C VAL A 116 9.83 -11.73 7.80
N VAL A 117 10.77 -12.52 8.32
CA VAL A 117 10.43 -13.73 9.09
C VAL A 117 10.14 -13.30 10.51
N LEU A 118 8.86 -13.34 10.88
CA LEU A 118 8.37 -12.91 12.18
C LEU A 118 8.74 -13.93 13.28
N ASP A 119 9.08 -13.44 14.45
CA ASP A 119 9.47 -14.28 15.59
C ASP A 119 8.31 -15.13 16.12
N GLN A 120 7.07 -14.73 15.85
CA GLN A 120 5.86 -15.43 16.26
C GLN A 120 4.76 -15.29 15.19
N ALA A 121 3.90 -16.29 15.14
CA ALA A 121 2.78 -16.27 14.22
C ALA A 121 1.77 -15.16 14.55
N VAL A 122 1.29 -14.48 13.52
CA VAL A 122 0.22 -13.50 13.62
C VAL A 122 -1.12 -14.24 13.74
N ALA A 123 -1.76 -14.11 14.89
CA ALA A 123 -3.04 -14.77 15.15
C ALA A 123 -4.22 -13.90 14.68
N GLY A 124 -5.26 -14.53 14.18
CA GLY A 124 -6.52 -13.87 13.82
C GLY A 124 -6.52 -13.13 12.48
N ILE A 125 -5.40 -13.11 11.77
CA ILE A 125 -5.28 -12.53 10.42
C ILE A 125 -5.06 -13.65 9.42
N THR A 126 -5.92 -13.73 8.40
CA THR A 126 -5.75 -14.67 7.29
C THR A 126 -4.75 -14.09 6.31
N PRO A 127 -3.64 -14.80 6.00
CA PRO A 127 -2.67 -14.34 5.02
C PRO A 127 -3.28 -14.15 3.62
N VAL A 128 -2.75 -13.21 2.85
CA VAL A 128 -3.10 -13.02 1.45
C VAL A 128 -2.58 -14.18 0.59
N ARG A 129 -3.17 -14.36 -0.58
CA ARG A 129 -2.73 -15.38 -1.54
C ARG A 129 -1.76 -14.78 -2.56
N LEU A 130 -0.77 -15.55 -2.96
CA LEU A 130 0.13 -15.22 -4.07
C LEU A 130 -0.41 -15.78 -5.40
N PRO A 131 -0.05 -15.18 -6.55
CA PRO A 131 -0.49 -15.65 -7.84
C PRO A 131 0.22 -16.95 -8.22
N ALA A 132 -0.46 -17.81 -8.99
CA ALA A 132 0.18 -18.97 -9.61
C ALA A 132 1.27 -18.55 -10.61
N ALA A 133 2.26 -19.41 -10.83
CA ALA A 133 3.38 -19.13 -11.73
C ALA A 133 2.89 -18.63 -13.10
N HIS A 134 3.46 -17.50 -13.55
CA HIS A 134 3.23 -16.86 -14.85
C HIS A 134 1.76 -16.49 -15.16
N SER A 135 0.85 -16.55 -14.17
CA SER A 135 -0.58 -16.30 -14.37
C SER A 135 -0.90 -14.86 -14.77
N LEU A 136 -0.08 -13.89 -14.35
CA LEU A 136 -0.30 -12.47 -14.63
C LEU A 136 0.05 -12.08 -16.07
N SER A 137 0.75 -12.93 -16.82
CA SER A 137 1.10 -12.66 -18.22
C SER A 137 -0.12 -12.54 -19.14
N SER A 138 -1.27 -13.09 -18.72
CA SER A 138 -2.54 -13.03 -19.46
C SER A 138 -3.42 -11.83 -19.08
N LEU A 139 -3.02 -11.02 -18.08
CA LEU A 139 -3.79 -9.85 -17.70
C LEU A 139 -3.91 -8.86 -18.84
N ARG A 140 -5.09 -8.29 -18.97
CA ARG A 140 -5.39 -7.31 -20.02
C ARG A 140 -5.28 -5.89 -19.50
N GLN A 141 -4.87 -4.97 -20.36
CA GLN A 141 -5.03 -3.54 -20.10
C GLN A 141 -6.47 -3.24 -19.68
N GLY A 142 -6.66 -2.40 -18.69
CA GLY A 142 -7.98 -2.10 -18.12
C GLY A 142 -8.34 -2.96 -16.90
N THR A 143 -7.59 -4.03 -16.59
CA THR A 143 -7.76 -4.77 -15.32
C THR A 143 -7.64 -3.82 -14.15
N ARG A 144 -8.57 -3.91 -13.19
CA ARG A 144 -8.53 -3.09 -11.98
C ARG A 144 -7.60 -3.72 -10.95
N ILE A 145 -6.76 -2.89 -10.36
CA ILE A 145 -5.76 -3.29 -9.36
C ILE A 145 -5.92 -2.38 -8.14
N THR A 146 -6.02 -2.99 -6.94
CA THR A 146 -6.13 -2.25 -5.68
C THR A 146 -4.80 -2.24 -4.97
N ALA A 147 -4.19 -1.06 -4.82
CA ALA A 147 -3.02 -0.84 -3.97
C ALA A 147 -3.46 -0.54 -2.54
N VAL A 148 -2.75 -1.10 -1.56
CA VAL A 148 -3.03 -0.88 -0.13
C VAL A 148 -1.71 -0.64 0.60
N GLY A 149 -1.68 0.37 1.48
CA GLY A 149 -0.46 0.67 2.27
C GLY A 149 -0.62 1.83 3.24
N TYR A 150 0.50 2.31 3.77
CA TYR A 150 0.60 3.39 4.76
C TYR A 150 1.41 4.58 4.23
N GLY A 151 1.51 4.73 2.92
CA GLY A 151 2.28 5.77 2.28
C GLY A 151 1.64 7.15 2.38
N ALA A 152 2.20 8.10 1.63
CA ALA A 152 1.70 9.48 1.61
C ALA A 152 0.30 9.54 0.99
N TYR A 153 -0.60 10.19 1.68
CA TYR A 153 -1.98 10.38 1.24
C TYR A 153 -2.17 11.62 0.35
N GLU A 154 -1.26 12.57 0.43
CA GLU A 154 -1.32 13.78 -0.36
C GLU A 154 0.09 14.26 -0.74
N VAL A 155 0.21 14.79 -1.94
CA VAL A 155 1.41 15.47 -2.43
C VAL A 155 1.07 16.92 -2.72
N THR A 156 1.71 17.83 -1.98
CA THR A 156 1.50 19.29 -2.12
C THR A 156 2.73 19.97 -2.68
N GLY A 157 2.59 21.21 -3.16
CA GLY A 157 3.73 22.04 -3.57
C GLY A 157 4.57 22.45 -2.36
N GLY A 158 5.87 22.13 -2.37
CA GLY A 158 6.84 22.57 -1.38
C GLY A 158 7.38 23.97 -1.68
N LYS A 159 7.97 24.63 -0.67
CA LYS A 159 8.70 25.90 -0.86
C LYS A 159 9.88 25.65 -1.80
N GLY A 160 10.03 26.50 -2.83
CA GLY A 160 11.13 26.36 -3.82
C GLY A 160 10.83 25.41 -4.98
N GLY A 161 9.58 25.01 -5.19
CA GLY A 161 9.17 24.17 -6.33
C GLY A 161 9.34 22.65 -6.12
N GLY A 162 9.68 22.21 -4.92
CA GLY A 162 9.72 20.79 -4.54
C GLY A 162 8.33 20.22 -4.23
N HIS A 163 8.28 18.92 -3.95
CA HIS A 163 7.10 18.21 -3.45
C HIS A 163 7.18 18.04 -1.94
N ARG A 164 6.02 18.13 -1.27
CA ARG A 164 5.86 17.79 0.14
C ARG A 164 4.84 16.64 0.22
N TYR A 165 5.25 15.55 0.83
CA TYR A 165 4.42 14.37 1.06
C TYR A 165 3.84 14.44 2.46
N LEU A 166 2.54 14.12 2.60
CA LEU A 166 1.85 14.12 3.88
C LEU A 166 1.50 12.69 4.27
N TYR A 167 1.80 12.33 5.51
CA TYR A 167 1.61 10.99 6.08
C TYR A 167 0.74 11.08 7.34
N ASP A 168 0.08 9.98 7.73
CA ASP A 168 -0.80 9.93 8.89
C ASP A 168 -0.83 8.56 9.62
N ASP A 169 0.04 7.62 9.21
CA ASP A 169 0.08 6.24 9.73
C ASP A 169 -1.27 5.47 9.62
N VAL A 170 -2.10 5.83 8.66
CA VAL A 170 -3.38 5.18 8.37
C VAL A 170 -3.24 4.25 7.18
N ARG A 171 -3.67 2.97 7.32
CA ARG A 171 -3.76 2.08 6.18
C ARG A 171 -4.87 2.54 5.24
N GLN A 172 -4.54 2.64 3.96
CA GLN A 172 -5.45 3.11 2.94
C GLN A 172 -5.44 2.22 1.71
N ALA A 173 -6.52 2.29 0.93
CA ALA A 173 -6.70 1.54 -0.29
C ALA A 173 -7.09 2.45 -1.45
N GLY A 174 -6.53 2.18 -2.62
CA GLY A 174 -6.87 2.88 -3.85
C GLY A 174 -6.82 1.97 -5.06
N THR A 175 -7.78 2.12 -5.98
CA THR A 175 -7.86 1.24 -7.15
C THR A 175 -7.48 1.99 -8.41
N GLY A 176 -6.43 1.50 -9.06
CA GLY A 176 -5.94 1.97 -10.34
C GLY A 176 -6.29 1.03 -11.49
N THR A 177 -5.87 1.42 -12.69
CA THR A 177 -6.11 0.67 -13.92
C THR A 177 -4.80 0.17 -14.51
N LEU A 178 -4.67 -1.16 -14.72
CA LEU A 178 -3.52 -1.76 -15.37
C LEU A 178 -3.30 -1.19 -16.77
N ARG A 179 -2.12 -0.63 -17.03
CA ARG A 179 -1.69 -0.08 -18.32
C ARG A 179 -0.89 -1.08 -19.12
N SER A 180 0.02 -1.79 -18.47
CA SER A 180 0.82 -2.80 -19.16
C SER A 180 1.37 -3.85 -18.18
N VAL A 181 1.63 -5.02 -18.73
CA VAL A 181 2.38 -6.11 -18.11
C VAL A 181 3.68 -6.25 -18.88
N THR A 182 4.80 -6.21 -18.18
CA THR A 182 6.12 -6.49 -18.77
C THR A 182 6.72 -7.74 -18.13
N ARG A 183 7.98 -8.05 -18.41
CA ARG A 183 8.65 -9.23 -17.86
C ARG A 183 8.59 -9.24 -16.32
N SER A 184 8.91 -8.13 -15.66
CA SER A 184 9.01 -8.03 -14.20
C SER A 184 8.02 -7.07 -13.57
N TRP A 185 7.25 -6.30 -14.37
CA TRP A 185 6.47 -5.18 -13.88
C TRP A 185 5.00 -5.22 -14.26
N LEU A 186 4.16 -4.79 -13.34
CA LEU A 186 2.85 -4.21 -13.63
C LEU A 186 2.98 -2.69 -13.59
N ARG A 187 2.50 -2.00 -14.63
CA ARG A 187 2.36 -0.54 -14.63
C ARG A 187 0.89 -0.19 -14.50
N ILE A 188 0.55 0.53 -13.44
CA ILE A 188 -0.82 0.80 -13.02
C ILE A 188 -1.03 2.30 -13.06
N SER A 189 -2.10 2.75 -13.69
CA SER A 189 -2.49 4.16 -13.71
C SER A 189 -3.00 4.60 -12.34
N GLU A 190 -2.58 5.78 -11.92
CA GLU A 190 -3.05 6.49 -10.72
C GLU A 190 -3.67 7.83 -11.08
N ASN A 191 -4.08 8.01 -12.34
CA ASN A 191 -4.58 9.30 -12.82
C ASN A 191 -5.97 9.61 -12.24
N PRO A 192 -6.10 10.59 -11.32
CA PRO A 192 -7.37 10.92 -10.70
C PRO A 192 -8.41 11.46 -11.69
N ALA A 193 -7.97 12.02 -12.83
CA ALA A 193 -8.89 12.48 -13.86
C ALA A 193 -9.63 11.33 -14.56
N THR A 194 -9.13 10.10 -14.44
CA THR A 194 -9.78 8.86 -14.92
C THR A 194 -10.41 8.05 -13.79
N GLY A 195 -10.44 8.58 -12.55
CA GLY A 195 -10.97 7.89 -11.37
C GLY A 195 -10.03 6.80 -10.86
N ASP A 196 -8.73 6.88 -11.19
CA ASP A 196 -7.70 5.97 -10.67
C ASP A 196 -7.05 6.57 -9.42
N ALA A 197 -6.65 5.69 -8.51
CA ALA A 197 -5.91 5.96 -7.30
C ALA A 197 -4.77 4.93 -7.15
N GLY A 198 -3.76 5.21 -6.36
CA GLY A 198 -2.65 4.26 -6.22
C GLY A 198 -1.56 4.69 -5.25
N GLY A 199 -0.46 3.93 -5.24
CA GLY A 199 0.62 4.04 -4.28
C GLY A 199 1.45 5.30 -4.40
N CYS A 200 2.03 5.73 -3.27
CA CYS A 200 2.95 6.85 -3.17
C CYS A 200 4.16 6.46 -2.30
N PHE A 201 5.01 7.42 -1.95
CA PHE A 201 6.14 7.17 -1.05
C PHE A 201 5.63 6.66 0.31
N GLY A 202 6.23 5.56 0.78
CA GLY A 202 5.79 4.82 1.97
C GLY A 202 4.87 3.62 1.67
N ASP A 203 4.24 3.56 0.47
CA ASP A 203 3.55 2.36 -0.01
C ASP A 203 4.51 1.29 -0.57
N SER A 204 5.80 1.60 -0.63
CA SER A 204 6.86 0.65 -1.01
C SER A 204 6.72 -0.67 -0.26
N GLY A 205 6.77 -1.79 -0.96
CA GLY A 205 6.56 -3.11 -0.40
C GLY A 205 5.08 -3.51 -0.26
N GLY A 206 4.15 -2.55 -0.32
CA GLY A 206 2.72 -2.79 -0.19
C GLY A 206 2.12 -3.56 -1.36
N PRO A 207 1.05 -4.33 -1.09
CA PRO A 207 0.42 -5.19 -2.08
C PRO A 207 -0.36 -4.41 -3.15
N ASN A 208 -0.36 -4.98 -4.35
CA ASN A 208 -1.25 -4.64 -5.46
C ASN A 208 -2.13 -5.86 -5.74
N PHE A 209 -3.36 -5.83 -5.27
CA PHE A 209 -4.31 -6.92 -5.42
C PHE A 209 -5.01 -6.91 -6.79
N LEU A 210 -5.31 -8.07 -7.33
CA LEU A 210 -6.34 -8.18 -8.35
C LEU A 210 -7.67 -7.74 -7.71
N ALA A 211 -8.25 -6.63 -8.18
CA ALA A 211 -9.39 -6.00 -7.52
C ALA A 211 -10.56 -6.96 -7.26
N GLY A 212 -11.08 -6.93 -6.03
CA GLY A 212 -12.13 -7.83 -5.57
C GLY A 212 -11.66 -9.24 -5.20
N THR A 213 -10.34 -9.44 -5.08
CA THR A 213 -9.74 -10.70 -4.60
C THR A 213 -8.69 -10.43 -3.53
N ASP A 214 -8.28 -11.49 -2.82
CA ASP A 214 -7.16 -11.51 -1.88
C ASP A 214 -5.83 -11.93 -2.53
N ILE A 215 -5.74 -11.92 -3.87
CA ILE A 215 -4.52 -12.29 -4.61
C ILE A 215 -3.66 -11.05 -4.78
N GLU A 216 -2.53 -11.01 -4.09
CA GLU A 216 -1.49 -10.02 -4.28
C GLU A 216 -0.71 -10.32 -5.56
N ALA A 217 -0.98 -9.56 -6.62
CA ALA A 217 -0.37 -9.74 -7.92
C ALA A 217 1.08 -9.23 -7.99
N ALA A 218 1.35 -8.13 -7.29
CA ALA A 218 2.63 -7.44 -7.36
C ALA A 218 2.86 -6.58 -6.11
N THR A 219 4.10 -6.25 -5.85
CA THR A 219 4.56 -5.41 -4.73
C THR A 219 4.92 -4.02 -5.25
N THR A 220 4.43 -2.96 -4.61
CA THR A 220 4.74 -1.56 -4.97
C THR A 220 6.23 -1.28 -4.79
N ILE A 221 6.88 -0.75 -5.84
CA ILE A 221 8.33 -0.44 -5.81
C ILE A 221 8.60 1.03 -6.05
N THR A 222 7.98 1.62 -7.08
CA THR A 222 8.25 3.00 -7.49
C THR A 222 7.06 3.58 -8.26
N GLY A 223 7.10 4.89 -8.46
CA GLY A 223 6.07 5.60 -9.22
C GLY A 223 6.58 6.96 -9.68
N ASP A 224 5.69 7.81 -10.16
CA ASP A 224 6.05 9.18 -10.46
C ASP A 224 6.10 10.04 -9.19
N ALA A 225 6.96 11.07 -9.20
CA ALA A 225 7.23 11.89 -8.01
C ALA A 225 6.01 12.64 -7.43
N VAL A 226 4.95 12.77 -8.19
CA VAL A 226 3.70 13.41 -7.74
C VAL A 226 2.60 12.42 -7.39
N CYS A 227 2.83 11.11 -7.58
CA CYS A 227 1.90 10.01 -7.30
C CYS A 227 0.54 10.23 -7.98
N ARG A 228 0.55 10.61 -9.26
CA ARG A 228 -0.67 10.95 -10.04
C ARG A 228 -0.71 10.34 -11.44
N SER A 229 0.29 9.57 -11.80
CA SER A 229 0.40 9.00 -13.14
C SER A 229 0.51 7.50 -13.12
N THR A 230 1.55 6.96 -12.49
CA THR A 230 1.89 5.55 -12.63
C THR A 230 2.49 4.98 -11.36
N ASN A 231 1.88 3.94 -10.82
CA ASN A 231 2.50 2.99 -9.90
C ASN A 231 3.19 1.89 -10.70
N THR A 232 4.42 1.57 -10.34
CA THR A 232 5.21 0.48 -10.93
C THR A 232 5.45 -0.57 -9.85
N ALA A 233 4.83 -1.73 -10.03
CA ALA A 233 4.84 -2.82 -9.06
C ALA A 233 5.56 -4.06 -9.59
N TYR A 234 6.38 -4.70 -8.75
CA TYR A 234 7.16 -5.89 -9.07
C TYR A 234 6.27 -7.13 -9.02
N ARG A 235 6.23 -7.88 -10.12
CA ARG A 235 5.38 -9.07 -10.29
C ARG A 235 5.83 -10.22 -9.40
N LEU A 236 4.88 -10.85 -8.73
CA LEU A 236 5.13 -11.97 -7.82
C LEU A 236 4.97 -13.36 -8.47
N ASP A 237 4.52 -13.44 -9.72
CA ASP A 237 4.34 -14.69 -10.47
C ASP A 237 5.54 -15.08 -11.34
N THR A 238 6.60 -14.26 -11.38
CA THR A 238 7.81 -14.51 -12.16
C THR A 238 8.67 -15.61 -11.53
N THR A 239 9.45 -16.31 -12.33
CA THR A 239 10.43 -17.31 -11.82
C THR A 239 11.33 -16.66 -10.77
N SER A 240 11.87 -15.48 -11.06
CA SER A 240 12.77 -14.75 -10.16
C SER A 240 12.17 -14.47 -8.78
N ALA A 241 10.96 -13.90 -8.72
CA ALA A 241 10.28 -13.65 -7.45
C ALA A 241 9.97 -14.96 -6.71
N ARG A 242 9.50 -15.98 -7.43
CA ARG A 242 9.10 -17.27 -6.86
C ARG A 242 10.28 -18.07 -6.33
N ASP A 243 11.44 -18.05 -6.99
CA ASP A 243 12.66 -18.72 -6.53
C ASP A 243 13.14 -18.16 -5.18
N PHE A 244 12.97 -16.87 -4.96
CA PHE A 244 13.23 -16.24 -3.66
C PHE A 244 12.14 -16.60 -2.62
N LEU A 245 10.88 -16.34 -2.92
CA LEU A 245 9.76 -16.54 -1.99
C LEU A 245 9.60 -18.00 -1.59
N GLY A 246 9.86 -18.95 -2.50
CA GLY A 246 9.78 -20.38 -2.25
C GLY A 246 10.76 -20.90 -1.20
N GLN A 247 11.76 -20.09 -0.78
CA GLN A 247 12.66 -20.41 0.33
C GLN A 247 11.98 -20.22 1.70
N TYR A 248 10.89 -19.43 1.75
CA TYR A 248 10.24 -19.02 3.00
C TYR A 248 8.82 -19.56 3.15
N LEU A 249 8.13 -19.87 2.05
CA LEU A 249 6.75 -20.36 2.08
C LEU A 249 6.43 -21.28 0.89
N ALA A 250 5.39 -22.10 1.05
CA ALA A 250 4.85 -22.88 -0.07
C ALA A 250 4.10 -21.95 -1.04
N LEU A 251 4.41 -22.06 -2.32
CA LEU A 251 3.81 -21.25 -3.39
C LEU A 251 2.76 -22.06 -4.18
N PRO A 252 1.67 -21.41 -4.65
CA PRO A 252 0.65 -22.06 -5.48
C PRO A 252 1.16 -22.43 -6.87
#